data_ab5ca0a502b1f743d4f1d2039f9399dd
#
_entry.id   ab5ca0a502b1f743d4f1d2039f9399dd
#
_cell.length_a   1.000
_cell.length_b   1.000
_cell.length_c   1.000
_cell.angle_alpha   90.00
_cell.angle_beta   90.00
_cell.angle_gamma   90.00
#
_symmetry.space_group_name_H-M   'P 1'
#
loop_
_entity.id
_entity.type
_entity.pdbx_description
1 polymer ?
#
loop_
_entity_poly.entity_id
_entity_poly.type
_entity_poly.pdbx_seq_one_letter_code
_entity_poly.pdbx_strand_id
1 'polypeptide(L)'
;MTFSIGSKITATDYNELVTKTNKIFADNYPASVPATNPVTRSNQAFGWGNQAASITNIGTKISANLVNEVIDRLNVSSEHTGGQYELDRVIKGQKITASIWNDIQTVIDDITPNKNTAALGQTAVSQLGVISHSSGFNNTLTYIVDLNFSSYNKGRYFFNSGSTIRLNLDKVNGNAAASSWASVYQRLGTVSLSLTNTVSTTSNIISENKGFEDLDATEQLLLTCNSRSGGGYGYGYGYGYGTGDNSYGYGYGYGYGYGYGNGGSSRRVKIYGQLIPTNGDFSSGAVTLRLKVVLTSPDTNVTGTHSLYVESNKATSKTSESASFGITAPIYSGSSYA
;
A
#
# COMPACT_ATOMS: atom_id res chain seq x y z
N MET A 1 -14.56 -3.24 26.41
CA MET A 1 -14.61 -3.64 27.84
C MET A 1 -14.74 -2.37 28.66
N THR A 2 -15.54 -2.35 29.73
CA THR A 2 -15.69 -1.19 30.60
C THR A 2 -15.47 -1.62 32.04
N PHE A 3 -14.61 -0.93 32.75
CA PHE A 3 -14.30 -1.24 34.15
C PHE A 3 -15.09 -0.32 35.09
N SER A 4 -15.76 -0.91 36.07
CA SER A 4 -16.52 -0.16 37.08
C SER A 4 -15.64 0.21 38.28
N ILE A 5 -15.93 1.36 38.89
CA ILE A 5 -15.27 1.79 40.13
C ILE A 5 -15.49 0.72 41.23
N GLY A 6 -14.41 0.28 41.84
CA GLY A 6 -14.44 -0.77 42.88
C GLY A 6 -14.30 -2.21 42.37
N SER A 7 -14.38 -2.43 41.05
CA SER A 7 -14.09 -3.76 40.47
C SER A 7 -12.63 -4.12 40.63
N LYS A 8 -12.37 -5.39 40.92
CA LYS A 8 -11.01 -5.94 40.99
C LYS A 8 -10.53 -6.18 39.54
N ILE A 9 -9.43 -5.60 39.16
CA ILE A 9 -8.76 -5.89 37.87
C ILE A 9 -8.02 -7.22 38.01
N THR A 10 -8.32 -8.14 37.11
CA THR A 10 -7.70 -9.47 37.12
C THR A 10 -6.56 -9.55 36.09
N ALA A 11 -5.73 -10.60 36.18
CA ALA A 11 -4.72 -10.91 35.19
C ALA A 11 -5.36 -11.14 33.80
N THR A 12 -6.58 -11.68 33.75
CA THR A 12 -7.33 -11.88 32.51
C THR A 12 -7.67 -10.54 31.84
N ASP A 13 -8.17 -9.58 32.61
CA ASP A 13 -8.50 -8.24 32.12
C ASP A 13 -7.28 -7.52 31.56
N TYR A 14 -6.16 -7.58 32.29
CA TYR A 14 -4.89 -7.03 31.85
C TYR A 14 -4.42 -7.70 30.54
N ASN A 15 -4.40 -9.03 30.49
CA ASN A 15 -3.95 -9.77 29.30
C ASN A 15 -4.84 -9.53 28.07
N GLU A 16 -6.12 -9.24 28.25
CA GLU A 16 -7.00 -8.85 27.15
C GLU A 16 -6.55 -7.54 26.53
N LEU A 17 -6.25 -6.50 27.33
CA LEU A 17 -5.74 -5.23 26.83
C LEU A 17 -4.36 -5.39 26.17
N VAL A 18 -3.47 -6.17 26.76
CA VAL A 18 -2.17 -6.52 26.17
C VAL A 18 -2.34 -7.19 24.81
N THR A 19 -3.27 -8.14 24.70
CA THR A 19 -3.57 -8.84 23.45
C THR A 19 -4.07 -7.88 22.37
N LYS A 20 -4.97 -6.95 22.72
CA LYS A 20 -5.45 -5.93 21.79
C LYS A 20 -4.34 -4.99 21.34
N THR A 21 -3.48 -4.54 22.27
CA THR A 21 -2.31 -3.71 21.95
C THR A 21 -1.34 -4.44 21.03
N ASN A 22 -1.04 -5.70 21.32
CA ASN A 22 -0.11 -6.50 20.54
C ASN A 22 -0.63 -6.81 19.13
N LYS A 23 -1.95 -6.87 18.93
CA LYS A 23 -2.54 -6.97 17.58
C LYS A 23 -2.19 -5.79 16.68
N ILE A 24 -1.95 -4.63 17.26
CA ILE A 24 -1.60 -3.41 16.50
C ILE A 24 -0.09 -3.35 16.35
N PHE A 25 0.65 -3.54 17.43
CA PHE A 25 2.05 -3.13 17.56
C PHE A 25 3.06 -4.27 17.40
N ALA A 26 2.72 -5.49 17.84
CA ALA A 26 3.67 -6.58 17.98
C ALA A 26 4.03 -7.29 16.67
N ASP A 27 5.03 -8.17 16.73
CA ASP A 27 5.52 -8.97 15.60
C ASP A 27 4.91 -10.38 15.54
N ASN A 28 4.35 -10.87 16.62
CA ASN A 28 3.96 -12.28 16.81
C ASN A 28 2.47 -12.55 16.70
N TYR A 29 1.71 -11.68 16.08
CA TYR A 29 0.26 -11.85 16.11
C TYR A 29 -0.36 -11.89 14.72
N PRO A 30 -1.05 -12.98 14.36
CA PRO A 30 -0.98 -14.35 14.84
C PRO A 30 0.29 -15.09 14.43
N ALA A 31 0.59 -16.19 15.11
CA ALA A 31 1.90 -16.82 15.14
C ALA A 31 2.35 -17.55 13.87
N SER A 32 1.47 -17.87 12.91
CA SER A 32 1.87 -18.71 11.76
C SER A 32 1.34 -18.21 10.44
N VAL A 33 2.21 -18.16 9.44
CA VAL A 33 1.86 -18.00 8.02
C VAL A 33 1.81 -19.40 7.41
N PRO A 34 0.75 -19.78 6.67
CA PRO A 34 0.71 -21.05 5.95
C PRO A 34 1.83 -21.17 4.92
N ALA A 35 2.42 -22.36 4.78
CA ALA A 35 3.54 -22.60 3.85
C ALA A 35 3.16 -22.35 2.38
N THR A 36 1.96 -22.72 1.99
CA THR A 36 1.52 -22.77 0.59
C THR A 36 0.74 -21.53 0.12
N ASN A 37 0.13 -20.78 1.05
CA ASN A 37 -0.62 -19.58 0.73
C ASN A 37 -0.26 -18.45 1.67
N PRO A 38 -0.11 -17.22 1.18
CA PRO A 38 -0.04 -16.07 2.05
C PRO A 38 -1.34 -15.93 2.85
N VAL A 39 -1.28 -15.23 3.95
CA VAL A 39 -2.45 -14.99 4.81
C VAL A 39 -3.46 -14.15 4.03
N THR A 40 -4.63 -14.71 3.81
CA THR A 40 -5.71 -14.00 3.11
C THR A 40 -6.28 -12.86 3.95
N ARG A 41 -6.97 -11.93 3.31
CA ARG A 41 -7.63 -10.76 3.94
C ARG A 41 -8.44 -11.10 5.19
N SER A 42 -9.12 -12.24 5.22
CA SER A 42 -9.93 -12.70 6.35
C SER A 42 -9.10 -13.23 7.54
N ASN A 43 -7.87 -13.66 7.30
CA ASN A 43 -6.98 -14.27 8.29
C ASN A 43 -5.74 -13.44 8.58
N GLN A 44 -5.78 -12.14 8.25
CA GLN A 44 -4.61 -11.29 8.40
C GLN A 44 -4.11 -11.25 9.83
N ALA A 45 -2.83 -11.52 9.92
CA ALA A 45 -2.05 -11.20 11.08
C ALA A 45 -1.88 -9.68 11.15
N PHE A 46 -2.29 -9.11 12.25
CA PHE A 46 -2.08 -7.70 12.53
C PHE A 46 -0.67 -7.48 13.10
N GLY A 47 -0.30 -6.24 13.27
CA GLY A 47 0.93 -5.85 13.89
C GLY A 47 1.93 -5.22 12.94
N TRP A 48 2.80 -4.43 13.53
CA TRP A 48 3.86 -3.68 12.85
C TRP A 48 5.24 -4.30 13.05
N GLY A 49 5.31 -5.48 13.67
CA GLY A 49 6.56 -6.24 13.86
C GLY A 49 7.47 -5.71 14.95
N ASN A 50 6.91 -5.03 15.95
CA ASN A 50 7.66 -4.53 17.10
C ASN A 50 7.59 -5.48 18.29
N GLN A 51 8.30 -5.16 19.37
CA GLN A 51 8.32 -5.97 20.58
C GLN A 51 6.95 -5.95 21.26
N ALA A 52 6.39 -7.13 21.50
CA ALA A 52 5.13 -7.30 22.21
C ALA A 52 5.18 -6.77 23.64
N ALA A 53 4.06 -6.26 24.15
CA ALA A 53 3.89 -6.03 25.57
C ALA A 53 3.73 -7.37 26.29
N SER A 54 4.22 -7.42 27.54
CA SER A 54 4.29 -8.65 28.33
C SER A 54 2.91 -9.04 28.89
N ILE A 55 2.52 -10.29 28.73
CA ILE A 55 1.38 -10.88 29.45
C ILE A 55 1.79 -11.26 30.87
N THR A 56 0.81 -11.44 31.74
CA THR A 56 1.06 -11.85 33.15
C THR A 56 0.31 -13.13 33.51
N ASN A 57 0.84 -13.89 34.48
CA ASN A 57 0.19 -15.10 34.97
C ASN A 57 -0.88 -14.77 36.02
N ILE A 58 -1.85 -15.68 36.21
CA ILE A 58 -2.84 -15.59 37.28
C ILE A 58 -2.11 -15.60 38.60
N GLY A 59 -2.46 -14.67 39.52
CA GLY A 59 -1.81 -14.50 40.82
C GLY A 59 -0.62 -13.52 40.83
N THR A 60 -0.11 -13.12 39.67
CA THR A 60 0.94 -12.09 39.58
C THR A 60 0.35 -10.70 39.83
N LYS A 61 1.04 -9.91 40.65
CA LYS A 61 0.67 -8.50 40.86
C LYS A 61 0.95 -7.67 39.63
N ILE A 62 -0.06 -7.01 39.11
CA ILE A 62 0.08 -6.04 38.01
C ILE A 62 0.86 -4.83 38.53
N SER A 63 2.05 -4.60 38.02
CA SER A 63 2.92 -3.50 38.43
C SER A 63 2.75 -2.29 37.49
N ALA A 64 3.20 -1.11 37.98
CA ALA A 64 3.24 0.10 37.13
C ALA A 64 4.08 -0.12 35.85
N ASN A 65 5.16 -0.91 35.92
CA ASN A 65 5.99 -1.20 34.76
C ASN A 65 5.21 -1.95 33.68
N LEU A 66 4.43 -2.97 34.04
CA LEU A 66 3.61 -3.73 33.10
C LEU A 66 2.54 -2.85 32.43
N VAL A 67 1.91 -1.96 33.21
CA VAL A 67 0.92 -1.02 32.66
C VAL A 67 1.60 -0.01 31.73
N ASN A 68 2.76 0.50 32.12
CA ASN A 68 3.52 1.45 31.31
C ASN A 68 4.04 0.83 30.00
N GLU A 69 4.33 -0.46 29.95
CA GLU A 69 4.63 -1.13 28.70
C GLU A 69 3.47 -1.01 27.69
N VAL A 70 2.24 -1.15 28.14
CA VAL A 70 1.04 -1.00 27.31
C VAL A 70 0.86 0.46 26.90
N ILE A 71 0.97 1.37 27.87
CA ILE A 71 0.82 2.83 27.65
C ILE A 71 1.83 3.33 26.60
N ASP A 72 3.12 2.99 26.77
CA ASP A 72 4.17 3.44 25.85
C ASP A 72 3.88 2.99 24.40
N ARG A 73 3.45 1.74 24.22
CA ARG A 73 3.11 1.21 22.89
C ARG A 73 1.88 1.86 22.29
N LEU A 74 0.89 2.15 23.11
CA LEU A 74 -0.33 2.84 22.65
C LEU A 74 -0.07 4.29 22.30
N ASN A 75 0.75 5.02 23.06
CA ASN A 75 1.12 6.40 22.75
C ASN A 75 1.86 6.48 21.42
N VAL A 76 2.83 5.60 21.17
CA VAL A 76 3.53 5.50 19.89
C VAL A 76 2.55 5.14 18.76
N SER A 77 1.61 4.24 19.01
CA SER A 77 0.61 3.82 18.03
C SER A 77 -0.38 4.94 17.72
N SER A 78 -0.83 5.68 18.74
CA SER A 78 -1.70 6.84 18.59
C SER A 78 -1.03 7.94 17.75
N GLU A 79 0.19 8.32 18.09
CA GLU A 79 0.97 9.27 17.29
C GLU A 79 1.12 8.83 15.84
N HIS A 80 1.46 7.56 15.61
CA HIS A 80 1.66 7.01 14.27
C HIS A 80 0.39 7.04 13.40
N THR A 81 -0.77 6.74 13.98
CA THR A 81 -2.06 6.72 13.26
C THR A 81 -2.77 8.08 13.24
N GLY A 82 -2.23 9.09 13.91
CA GLY A 82 -2.85 10.40 14.05
C GLY A 82 -3.96 10.44 15.10
N GLY A 83 -3.92 9.53 16.06
CA GLY A 83 -4.82 9.53 17.21
C GLY A 83 -4.65 10.77 18.08
N GLN A 84 -5.70 11.12 18.82
CA GLN A 84 -5.76 12.34 19.62
C GLN A 84 -5.44 12.12 21.09
N TYR A 85 -5.20 10.88 21.50
CA TYR A 85 -5.04 10.50 22.88
C TYR A 85 -3.57 10.23 23.21
N GLU A 86 -3.12 10.81 24.30
CA GLU A 86 -1.87 10.50 24.97
C GLU A 86 -2.19 10.04 26.40
N LEU A 87 -1.64 8.90 26.78
CA LEU A 87 -1.84 8.32 28.11
C LEU A 87 -0.68 8.69 29.02
N ASP A 88 -1.01 9.15 30.23
CA ASP A 88 -0.02 9.37 31.28
C ASP A 88 0.53 8.06 31.83
N ARG A 89 1.83 8.00 32.06
CA ARG A 89 2.47 6.84 32.71
C ARG A 89 2.09 6.73 34.18
N VAL A 90 1.85 5.52 34.64
CA VAL A 90 1.57 5.21 36.03
C VAL A 90 2.85 5.33 36.89
N ILE A 91 2.79 6.10 37.97
CA ILE A 91 3.92 6.28 38.89
C ILE A 91 3.97 5.14 39.89
N LYS A 92 5.18 4.72 40.27
CA LYS A 92 5.39 3.68 41.32
C LYS A 92 4.68 4.08 42.62
N GLY A 93 3.82 3.20 43.13
CA GLY A 93 3.00 3.45 44.31
C GLY A 93 1.63 4.07 44.04
N GLN A 94 1.37 4.52 42.82
CA GLN A 94 0.06 5.00 42.41
C GLN A 94 -0.93 3.84 42.37
N LYS A 95 -2.16 4.09 42.82
CA LYS A 95 -3.26 3.15 42.69
C LYS A 95 -3.70 3.06 41.23
N ILE A 96 -3.67 1.87 40.66
CA ILE A 96 -4.21 1.66 39.30
C ILE A 96 -5.73 1.59 39.42
N THR A 97 -6.41 2.58 38.82
CA THR A 97 -7.87 2.78 38.92
C THR A 97 -8.59 2.23 37.69
N ALA A 98 -9.89 2.02 37.79
CA ALA A 98 -10.76 1.70 36.65
C ALA A 98 -10.67 2.76 35.53
N SER A 99 -10.44 4.04 35.88
CA SER A 99 -10.25 5.11 34.90
C SER A 99 -9.07 4.82 33.98
N ILE A 100 -7.89 4.50 34.53
CA ILE A 100 -6.68 4.19 33.73
C ILE A 100 -6.95 3.04 32.72
N TRP A 101 -7.69 2.00 33.15
CA TRP A 101 -8.04 0.88 32.27
C TRP A 101 -9.02 1.30 31.15
N ASN A 102 -9.99 2.14 31.49
CA ASN A 102 -10.95 2.67 30.50
C ASN A 102 -10.26 3.62 29.52
N ASP A 103 -9.30 4.42 29.96
CA ASP A 103 -8.51 5.31 29.11
C ASP A 103 -7.66 4.48 28.13
N ILE A 104 -6.99 3.41 28.60
CA ILE A 104 -6.27 2.45 27.74
C ILE A 104 -7.21 1.84 26.69
N GLN A 105 -8.40 1.35 27.09
CA GLN A 105 -9.37 0.78 26.15
C GLN A 105 -9.83 1.83 25.12
N THR A 106 -10.06 3.07 25.53
CA THR A 106 -10.47 4.15 24.63
C THR A 106 -9.42 4.41 23.57
N VAL A 107 -8.14 4.45 23.93
CA VAL A 107 -7.05 4.62 22.96
C VAL A 107 -6.93 3.44 22.00
N ILE A 108 -7.09 2.20 22.50
CA ILE A 108 -7.13 1.01 21.62
C ILE A 108 -8.26 1.10 20.60
N ASP A 109 -9.45 1.54 21.03
CA ASP A 109 -10.62 1.65 20.17
C ASP A 109 -10.48 2.77 19.13
N ASP A 110 -9.78 3.86 19.48
CA ASP A 110 -9.45 4.96 18.57
C ASP A 110 -8.43 4.54 17.49
N ILE A 111 -7.38 3.83 17.87
CA ILE A 111 -6.31 3.41 16.95
C ILE A 111 -6.77 2.28 16.00
N THR A 112 -7.58 1.34 16.49
CA THR A 112 -7.90 0.10 15.78
C THR A 112 -8.43 0.30 14.36
N PRO A 113 -9.34 1.26 14.06
CA PRO A 113 -9.82 1.51 12.70
C PRO A 113 -8.72 2.02 11.76
N ASN A 114 -7.72 2.73 12.27
CA ASN A 114 -6.70 3.43 11.52
C ASN A 114 -5.31 2.74 11.56
N LYS A 115 -5.20 1.58 12.18
CA LYS A 115 -3.91 0.90 12.44
C LYS A 115 -3.07 0.60 11.19
N ASN A 116 -3.68 0.57 10.01
CA ASN A 116 -2.99 0.34 8.74
C ASN A 116 -2.74 1.64 7.96
N THR A 117 -2.88 2.79 8.62
CA THR A 117 -2.69 4.11 8.00
C THR A 117 -1.70 4.90 8.83
N ALA A 118 -0.67 5.42 8.19
CA ALA A 118 0.26 6.35 8.83
C ALA A 118 -0.26 7.79 8.68
N ALA A 119 -0.23 8.55 9.77
CA ALA A 119 -0.60 9.97 9.75
C ALA A 119 0.40 10.81 8.94
N LEU A 120 -0.01 12.02 8.60
CA LEU A 120 0.84 12.97 7.90
C LEU A 120 2.14 13.22 8.66
N GLY A 121 3.27 13.02 7.98
CA GLY A 121 4.59 13.17 8.53
C GLY A 121 5.10 11.97 9.34
N GLN A 122 4.33 10.90 9.47
CA GLN A 122 4.74 9.62 10.07
C GLN A 122 5.32 8.64 9.03
N THR A 123 5.58 9.11 7.81
CA THR A 123 6.25 8.36 6.76
C THR A 123 7.39 9.18 6.14
N ALA A 124 8.40 8.49 5.64
CA ALA A 124 9.50 9.09 4.88
C ALA A 124 9.59 8.43 3.51
N VAL A 125 9.65 9.26 2.46
CA VAL A 125 9.85 8.80 1.09
C VAL A 125 11.34 8.62 0.84
N SER A 126 11.72 7.48 0.29
CA SER A 126 13.07 7.22 -0.22
C SER A 126 13.01 6.53 -1.57
N GLN A 127 13.85 6.97 -2.50
CA GLN A 127 14.01 6.31 -3.78
C GLN A 127 14.72 4.96 -3.56
N LEU A 128 14.11 3.88 -4.06
CA LEU A 128 14.69 2.54 -4.05
C LEU A 128 15.52 2.30 -5.30
N GLY A 129 15.03 2.76 -6.47
CA GLY A 129 15.74 2.61 -7.72
C GLY A 129 15.05 3.25 -8.91
N VAL A 130 15.77 3.22 -10.05
CA VAL A 130 15.28 3.65 -11.36
C VAL A 130 15.65 2.60 -12.40
N ILE A 131 14.70 2.25 -13.25
CA ILE A 131 14.93 1.42 -14.43
C ILE A 131 14.73 2.28 -15.66
N SER A 132 15.77 2.45 -16.49
CA SER A 132 15.69 3.23 -17.73
C SER A 132 15.84 2.31 -18.94
N HIS A 133 14.97 2.50 -19.94
CA HIS A 133 15.02 1.85 -21.24
C HIS A 133 15.26 2.91 -22.31
N SER A 134 16.44 2.90 -22.95
CA SER A 134 16.87 3.95 -23.89
C SER A 134 16.91 3.51 -25.36
N SER A 135 16.74 2.23 -25.64
CA SER A 135 16.84 1.67 -27.00
C SER A 135 15.58 1.82 -27.85
N GLY A 136 14.53 2.43 -27.28
CA GLY A 136 13.22 2.45 -27.90
C GLY A 136 12.51 1.09 -27.84
N PHE A 137 11.24 1.02 -28.23
CA PHE A 137 10.49 -0.24 -28.23
C PHE A 137 9.41 -0.26 -29.32
N ASN A 138 9.04 -1.49 -29.70
CA ASN A 138 7.94 -1.77 -30.63
C ASN A 138 6.83 -2.50 -29.87
N ASN A 139 5.61 -2.00 -29.97
CA ASN A 139 4.41 -2.58 -29.41
C ASN A 139 4.40 -2.70 -27.87
N THR A 140 5.46 -3.22 -27.24
CA THR A 140 5.45 -3.49 -25.79
C THR A 140 6.79 -3.14 -25.16
N LEU A 141 6.76 -2.53 -23.97
CA LEU A 141 7.89 -2.38 -23.07
C LEU A 141 7.46 -2.86 -21.68
N THR A 142 8.26 -3.73 -21.11
CA THR A 142 7.97 -4.32 -19.79
C THR A 142 9.08 -3.96 -18.80
N TYR A 143 8.69 -3.51 -17.62
CA TYR A 143 9.55 -3.36 -16.45
C TYR A 143 9.22 -4.43 -15.43
N ILE A 144 10.25 -5.00 -14.84
CA ILE A 144 10.16 -5.90 -13.69
C ILE A 144 10.84 -5.22 -12.50
N VAL A 145 10.11 -5.11 -11.41
CA VAL A 145 10.59 -4.58 -10.13
C VAL A 145 10.46 -5.68 -9.10
N ASP A 146 11.57 -6.10 -8.55
CA ASP A 146 11.63 -7.07 -7.47
C ASP A 146 12.00 -6.38 -6.17
N LEU A 147 11.14 -6.52 -5.18
CA LEU A 147 11.24 -5.94 -3.86
C LEU A 147 11.38 -7.07 -2.84
N ASN A 148 12.59 -7.29 -2.37
CA ASN A 148 12.93 -8.43 -1.52
C ASN A 148 12.78 -8.09 -0.04
N PHE A 149 11.90 -8.80 0.64
CA PHE A 149 11.77 -8.79 2.09
C PHE A 149 12.43 -10.05 2.67
N SER A 150 13.10 -9.92 3.82
CA SER A 150 13.78 -11.05 4.48
C SER A 150 12.80 -12.15 4.97
N SER A 151 11.52 -11.85 5.04
CA SER A 151 10.43 -12.81 5.24
C SER A 151 9.11 -12.22 4.77
N TYR A 152 8.09 -13.08 4.57
CA TYR A 152 6.72 -12.63 4.29
C TYR A 152 6.19 -11.69 5.41
N ASN A 153 6.47 -12.01 6.67
CA ASN A 153 6.07 -11.18 7.80
C ASN A 153 6.68 -9.78 7.73
N LYS A 154 7.93 -9.63 7.31
CA LYS A 154 8.55 -8.29 7.15
C LYS A 154 7.88 -7.47 6.05
N GLY A 155 7.48 -8.08 4.95
CA GLY A 155 6.66 -7.42 3.93
C GLY A 155 5.31 -7.00 4.50
N ARG A 156 4.63 -7.89 5.20
CA ARG A 156 3.35 -7.61 5.83
C ARG A 156 3.43 -6.48 6.87
N TYR A 157 4.43 -6.47 7.74
CA TYR A 157 4.62 -5.39 8.73
C TYR A 157 4.89 -4.04 8.04
N PHE A 158 5.64 -4.06 6.95
CA PHE A 158 5.85 -2.86 6.14
C PHE A 158 4.51 -2.26 5.70
N PHE A 159 3.64 -3.05 5.08
CA PHE A 159 2.36 -2.54 4.60
C PHE A 159 1.34 -2.31 5.73
N ASN A 160 1.30 -3.14 6.76
CA ASN A 160 0.40 -2.97 7.92
C ASN A 160 0.64 -1.64 8.66
N SER A 161 1.88 -1.14 8.66
CA SER A 161 2.21 0.14 9.26
C SER A 161 1.81 1.36 8.42
N GLY A 162 1.09 1.18 7.33
CA GLY A 162 0.74 2.27 6.41
C GLY A 162 1.85 2.65 5.43
N SER A 163 2.94 1.89 5.38
CA SER A 163 3.96 2.08 4.35
C SER A 163 3.42 1.70 2.98
N THR A 164 3.94 2.33 1.93
CA THR A 164 3.53 2.08 0.55
C THR A 164 4.74 1.99 -0.38
N ILE A 165 4.56 1.26 -1.49
CA ILE A 165 5.48 1.30 -2.62
C ILE A 165 4.88 2.21 -3.68
N ARG A 166 5.70 3.12 -4.21
CA ARG A 166 5.27 4.10 -5.19
C ARG A 166 6.01 3.89 -6.50
N LEU A 167 5.27 3.97 -7.59
CA LEU A 167 5.77 3.85 -8.96
C LEU A 167 5.44 5.12 -9.72
N ASN A 168 6.42 5.66 -10.44
CA ASN A 168 6.25 6.81 -11.31
C ASN A 168 6.95 6.56 -12.65
N LEU A 169 6.27 6.84 -13.75
CA LEU A 169 6.81 6.72 -15.11
C LEU A 169 7.14 8.10 -15.65
N ASP A 170 8.29 8.19 -16.30
CA ASP A 170 8.71 9.40 -17.02
C ASP A 170 9.37 9.05 -18.35
N LYS A 171 9.49 10.02 -19.23
CA LYS A 171 10.20 9.90 -20.51
C LYS A 171 11.01 11.15 -20.82
N VAL A 172 12.15 10.93 -21.44
CA VAL A 172 13.03 11.99 -21.92
C VAL A 172 13.27 11.82 -23.42
N ASN A 173 13.13 12.91 -24.17
CA ASN A 173 13.33 12.94 -25.63
C ASN A 173 12.37 11.97 -26.39
N GLY A 174 12.72 11.67 -27.63
CA GLY A 174 12.01 10.72 -28.49
C GLY A 174 11.14 11.37 -29.55
N ASN A 175 10.55 10.52 -30.37
CA ASN A 175 9.69 10.91 -31.51
C ASN A 175 8.25 11.30 -31.08
N ALA A 176 7.36 11.55 -32.04
CA ALA A 176 5.97 11.89 -31.77
C ALA A 176 5.22 10.77 -31.01
N ALA A 177 5.51 9.51 -31.29
CA ALA A 177 4.95 8.38 -30.55
C ALA A 177 5.36 8.41 -29.08
N ALA A 178 6.65 8.69 -28.79
CA ALA A 178 7.14 8.89 -27.43
C ALA A 178 6.47 10.09 -26.73
N SER A 179 6.24 11.20 -27.46
CA SER A 179 5.57 12.38 -26.92
C SER A 179 4.14 12.09 -26.46
N SER A 180 3.44 11.20 -27.15
CA SER A 180 2.10 10.75 -26.72
C SER A 180 2.14 9.94 -25.42
N TRP A 181 3.23 9.26 -25.11
CA TRP A 181 3.43 8.57 -23.82
C TRP A 181 3.54 9.53 -22.63
N ALA A 182 4.07 10.74 -22.83
CA ALA A 182 4.10 11.74 -21.75
C ALA A 182 2.69 12.03 -21.19
N SER A 183 1.70 12.15 -22.07
CA SER A 183 0.31 12.35 -21.66
C SER A 183 -0.27 11.13 -20.92
N VAL A 184 0.14 9.91 -21.30
CA VAL A 184 -0.27 8.69 -20.61
C VAL A 184 0.35 8.65 -19.19
N TYR A 185 1.62 9.01 -19.07
CA TYR A 185 2.31 9.03 -17.78
C TYR A 185 1.76 10.11 -16.84
N GLN A 186 1.51 11.32 -17.36
CA GLN A 186 0.81 12.37 -16.61
C GLN A 186 -0.56 11.91 -16.11
N ARG A 187 -1.29 11.20 -16.98
CA ARG A 187 -2.59 10.62 -16.62
C ARG A 187 -2.48 9.49 -15.62
N LEU A 188 -1.45 8.67 -15.72
CA LEU A 188 -1.18 7.61 -14.73
C LEU A 188 -0.83 8.23 -13.38
N GLY A 189 -0.07 9.31 -13.36
CA GLY A 189 0.43 9.90 -12.13
C GLY A 189 1.32 8.95 -11.33
N THR A 190 1.43 9.21 -10.04
CA THR A 190 2.11 8.29 -9.12
C THR A 190 1.16 7.19 -8.69
N VAL A 191 1.56 5.94 -8.91
CA VAL A 191 0.83 4.75 -8.44
C VAL A 191 1.38 4.34 -7.09
N SER A 192 0.49 4.12 -6.12
CA SER A 192 0.84 3.68 -4.77
C SER A 192 0.19 2.34 -4.48
N LEU A 193 1.00 1.32 -4.19
CA LEU A 193 0.58 0.04 -3.63
C LEU A 193 0.61 0.12 -2.12
N SER A 194 -0.53 -0.08 -1.50
CA SER A 194 -0.70 -0.15 -0.04
C SER A 194 -1.01 -1.58 0.41
N LEU A 195 -1.40 -1.74 1.66
CA LEU A 195 -1.86 -3.02 2.19
C LEU A 195 -3.10 -3.52 1.43
N THR A 196 -4.11 -2.68 1.27
CA THR A 196 -5.46 -3.07 0.82
C THR A 196 -5.79 -2.70 -0.61
N ASN A 197 -5.02 -1.78 -1.23
CA ASN A 197 -5.34 -1.30 -2.56
C ASN A 197 -4.11 -0.79 -3.32
N THR A 198 -4.28 -0.67 -4.63
CA THR A 198 -3.36 0.03 -5.53
C THR A 198 -4.10 1.19 -6.16
N VAL A 199 -3.65 2.40 -5.88
CA VAL A 199 -4.29 3.64 -6.32
C VAL A 199 -3.32 4.53 -7.07
N SER A 200 -3.85 5.43 -7.88
CA SER A 200 -3.10 6.48 -8.53
C SER A 200 -3.50 7.85 -7.99
N THR A 201 -2.62 8.81 -8.10
CA THR A 201 -2.90 10.21 -7.76
C THR A 201 -3.90 10.87 -8.71
N THR A 202 -4.28 10.22 -9.81
CA THR A 202 -5.23 10.73 -10.80
C THR A 202 -6.54 9.93 -10.81
N SER A 203 -7.65 10.57 -11.15
CA SER A 203 -9.01 10.02 -10.98
C SER A 203 -9.54 9.13 -12.13
N ASN A 204 -8.76 8.92 -13.20
CA ASN A 204 -9.27 8.26 -14.42
C ASN A 204 -8.60 6.91 -14.70
N ILE A 205 -8.42 6.12 -13.68
CA ILE A 205 -7.68 4.85 -13.70
C ILE A 205 -8.58 3.73 -13.21
N ILE A 206 -8.49 2.58 -13.85
CA ILE A 206 -9.20 1.37 -13.41
C ILE A 206 -8.28 0.65 -12.43
N SER A 207 -8.65 0.69 -11.14
CA SER A 207 -8.04 -0.11 -10.09
C SER A 207 -8.86 -1.37 -9.86
N GLU A 208 -8.19 -2.50 -9.67
CA GLU A 208 -8.82 -3.75 -9.27
C GLU A 208 -9.09 -3.81 -7.75
N ASN A 209 -8.81 -2.71 -7.02
CA ASN A 209 -8.92 -2.61 -5.56
C ASN A 209 -8.16 -3.72 -4.82
N LYS A 210 -6.99 -4.08 -5.34
CA LYS A 210 -6.08 -5.05 -4.76
C LYS A 210 -4.85 -4.37 -4.17
N GLY A 211 -4.43 -4.83 -3.01
CA GLY A 211 -3.22 -4.42 -2.32
C GLY A 211 -2.30 -5.60 -2.04
N PHE A 212 -1.29 -5.37 -1.20
CA PHE A 212 -0.35 -6.42 -0.82
C PHE A 212 -1.04 -7.65 -0.20
N GLU A 213 -2.12 -7.45 0.54
CA GLU A 213 -2.86 -8.51 1.21
C GLU A 213 -3.64 -9.44 0.26
N ASP A 214 -3.87 -9.01 -0.98
CA ASP A 214 -4.57 -9.78 -1.99
C ASP A 214 -3.63 -10.60 -2.86
N LEU A 215 -2.30 -10.36 -2.76
CA LEU A 215 -1.31 -10.99 -3.59
C LEU A 215 -0.95 -12.40 -3.10
N ASP A 216 -0.76 -13.28 -4.04
CA ASP A 216 -0.28 -14.66 -3.85
C ASP A 216 0.83 -15.02 -4.86
N ALA A 217 1.12 -16.30 -5.03
CA ALA A 217 2.13 -16.78 -5.97
C ALA A 217 1.74 -16.63 -7.46
N THR A 218 0.52 -16.19 -7.76
CA THR A 218 0.07 -15.95 -9.13
C THR A 218 0.12 -14.46 -9.49
N GLU A 219 0.45 -14.16 -10.76
CA GLU A 219 0.44 -12.79 -11.25
C GLU A 219 -0.99 -12.24 -11.30
N GLN A 220 -1.24 -11.13 -10.63
CA GLN A 220 -2.54 -10.50 -10.53
C GLN A 220 -2.51 -9.08 -11.08
N LEU A 221 -3.52 -8.70 -11.86
CA LEU A 221 -3.69 -7.32 -12.32
C LEU A 221 -4.08 -6.43 -11.13
N LEU A 222 -3.38 -5.32 -10.95
CA LEU A 222 -3.63 -4.33 -9.91
C LEU A 222 -4.29 -3.07 -10.47
N LEU A 223 -3.82 -2.62 -11.66
CA LEU A 223 -4.24 -1.33 -12.21
C LEU A 223 -4.09 -1.30 -13.73
N THR A 224 -5.02 -0.61 -14.38
CA THR A 224 -4.96 -0.31 -15.83
C THR A 224 -5.16 1.18 -16.07
N CYS A 225 -4.26 1.79 -16.84
CA CYS A 225 -4.39 3.13 -17.39
C CYS A 225 -4.42 3.05 -18.91
N ASN A 226 -5.47 3.59 -19.54
CA ASN A 226 -5.57 3.71 -21.00
C ASN A 226 -5.28 5.16 -21.42
N SER A 227 -4.68 5.36 -22.61
CA SER A 227 -4.69 6.68 -23.23
C SER A 227 -6.16 7.11 -23.44
N ARG A 228 -6.45 8.40 -23.29
CA ARG A 228 -7.73 8.91 -23.74
C ARG A 228 -7.83 8.59 -25.23
N SER A 229 -8.86 7.85 -25.63
CA SER A 229 -9.27 7.90 -27.02
C SER A 229 -9.60 9.36 -27.31
N GLY A 230 -8.88 9.98 -28.21
CA GLY A 230 -9.11 11.38 -28.55
C GLY A 230 -10.55 11.53 -29.01
N GLY A 231 -11.38 12.16 -28.21
CA GLY A 231 -12.63 12.72 -28.67
C GLY A 231 -12.24 13.83 -29.62
N GLY A 232 -12.17 13.52 -30.93
CA GLY A 232 -12.06 14.54 -31.92
C GLY A 232 -13.35 15.35 -31.91
N TYR A 233 -13.27 16.61 -31.48
CA TYR A 233 -14.32 17.56 -31.75
C TYR A 233 -14.28 17.81 -33.28
N GLY A 234 -15.00 16.99 -34.03
CA GLY A 234 -15.23 17.27 -35.41
C GLY A 234 -16.45 18.18 -35.53
N TYR A 235 -16.25 19.48 -35.77
CA TYR A 235 -17.29 20.31 -36.36
C TYR A 235 -17.43 19.88 -37.83
N GLY A 236 -18.33 18.95 -38.10
CA GLY A 236 -18.67 18.54 -39.46
C GLY A 236 -20.16 18.68 -39.65
N TYR A 237 -20.57 19.47 -40.63
CA TYR A 237 -21.91 19.37 -41.18
C TYR A 237 -22.01 18.01 -41.87
N GLY A 238 -22.81 17.09 -41.31
CA GLY A 238 -22.96 15.80 -41.96
C GLY A 238 -23.53 14.72 -41.07
N TYR A 239 -24.20 13.73 -41.68
CA TYR A 239 -24.73 12.56 -40.98
C TYR A 239 -23.60 11.66 -40.48
N GLY A 240 -23.59 11.37 -39.19
CA GLY A 240 -22.62 10.45 -38.59
C GLY A 240 -23.28 9.19 -38.08
N TYR A 241 -22.84 8.04 -38.58
CA TYR A 241 -23.01 6.77 -37.87
C TYR A 241 -21.80 6.59 -36.99
N GLY A 242 -22.00 6.74 -35.67
CA GLY A 242 -20.97 6.40 -34.69
C GLY A 242 -21.12 4.93 -34.33
N THR A 243 -20.14 4.12 -34.66
CA THR A 243 -19.92 2.82 -34.05
C THR A 243 -18.55 2.87 -33.36
N GLY A 244 -18.56 3.08 -32.05
CA GLY A 244 -17.32 3.06 -31.27
C GLY A 244 -17.50 3.76 -29.93
N ASP A 245 -17.02 3.14 -28.89
CA ASP A 245 -17.11 3.59 -27.51
C ASP A 245 -16.63 5.03 -27.33
N ASN A 246 -17.54 5.89 -26.81
CA ASN A 246 -17.26 7.23 -26.29
C ASN A 246 -17.02 8.38 -27.30
N SER A 247 -17.78 8.49 -28.37
CA SER A 247 -17.88 9.74 -29.10
C SER A 247 -19.20 10.45 -28.77
N TYR A 248 -19.11 11.55 -28.01
CA TYR A 248 -20.23 12.48 -27.84
C TYR A 248 -20.19 13.49 -29.00
N GLY A 249 -21.11 13.37 -29.98
CA GLY A 249 -21.36 14.37 -31.01
C GLY A 249 -22.66 15.07 -30.71
N TYR A 250 -22.66 16.39 -30.51
CA TYR A 250 -23.86 17.21 -30.60
C TYR A 250 -23.94 17.75 -32.02
N GLY A 251 -24.88 17.26 -32.78
CA GLY A 251 -25.19 17.79 -34.13
C GLY A 251 -26.62 18.30 -34.17
N TYR A 252 -26.83 19.59 -34.37
CA TYR A 252 -28.10 20.15 -34.84
C TYR A 252 -28.01 20.33 -36.35
N GLY A 253 -28.74 19.52 -37.08
CA GLY A 253 -28.87 19.70 -38.52
C GLY A 253 -29.02 18.39 -39.28
N TYR A 254 -29.84 18.41 -40.33
CA TYR A 254 -29.98 17.33 -41.29
C TYR A 254 -28.74 17.29 -42.19
N GLY A 255 -27.84 16.38 -41.93
CA GLY A 255 -26.66 16.16 -42.73
C GLY A 255 -26.02 14.80 -42.44
N TYR A 256 -25.52 14.09 -43.47
CA TYR A 256 -24.76 12.85 -43.31
C TYR A 256 -23.30 13.18 -43.11
N GLY A 257 -22.74 12.95 -41.91
CA GLY A 257 -21.31 13.07 -41.64
C GLY A 257 -20.72 11.69 -41.36
N TYR A 258 -19.68 11.34 -42.10
CA TYR A 258 -18.86 10.17 -41.76
C TYR A 258 -17.85 10.61 -40.70
N GLY A 259 -18.13 10.31 -39.44
CA GLY A 259 -17.14 10.42 -38.40
C GLY A 259 -16.24 9.19 -38.45
N TYR A 260 -15.01 9.33 -38.93
CA TYR A 260 -14.00 8.33 -38.71
C TYR A 260 -13.60 8.44 -37.23
N GLY A 261 -14.27 7.69 -36.36
CA GLY A 261 -13.74 7.39 -35.09
C GLY A 261 -12.48 6.53 -35.31
N ASN A 262 -11.31 7.10 -35.12
CA ASN A 262 -10.10 6.29 -35.03
C ASN A 262 -10.26 5.36 -33.85
N GLY A 263 -10.77 4.16 -34.07
CA GLY A 263 -10.65 3.01 -33.20
C GLY A 263 -9.19 2.57 -33.14
N GLY A 264 -8.27 3.53 -33.00
CA GLY A 264 -6.86 3.26 -32.84
C GLY A 264 -6.64 2.55 -31.52
N SER A 265 -5.91 1.44 -31.56
CA SER A 265 -5.44 0.74 -30.36
C SER A 265 -4.83 1.75 -29.40
N SER A 266 -5.46 1.93 -28.25
CA SER A 266 -5.04 2.92 -27.26
C SER A 266 -3.75 2.48 -26.59
N ARG A 267 -2.82 3.43 -26.34
CA ARG A 267 -1.68 3.18 -25.47
C ARG A 267 -2.19 2.81 -24.09
N ARG A 268 -1.59 1.79 -23.50
CA ARG A 268 -2.06 1.21 -22.25
C ARG A 268 -0.88 0.95 -21.31
N VAL A 269 -1.06 1.26 -20.02
CA VAL A 269 -0.20 0.79 -18.96
C VAL A 269 -0.99 -0.18 -18.09
N LYS A 270 -0.44 -1.35 -17.86
CA LYS A 270 -0.96 -2.32 -16.90
C LYS A 270 0.10 -2.59 -15.83
N ILE A 271 -0.34 -2.65 -14.59
CA ILE A 271 0.51 -3.00 -13.45
C ILE A 271 -0.02 -4.27 -12.84
N TYR A 272 0.89 -5.24 -12.67
CA TYR A 272 0.61 -6.52 -12.05
C TYR A 272 1.46 -6.69 -10.79
N GLY A 273 0.97 -7.47 -9.84
CA GLY A 273 1.67 -7.85 -8.62
C GLY A 273 1.67 -9.35 -8.42
N GLN A 274 2.72 -9.85 -7.78
CA GLN A 274 2.90 -11.25 -7.43
C GLN A 274 3.81 -11.36 -6.21
N LEU A 275 3.56 -12.33 -5.33
CA LEU A 275 4.47 -12.70 -4.25
C LEU A 275 5.20 -13.99 -4.61
N ILE A 276 6.53 -13.95 -4.56
CA ILE A 276 7.39 -15.10 -4.91
C ILE A 276 8.18 -15.49 -3.66
N PRO A 277 7.79 -16.56 -2.96
CA PRO A 277 8.58 -17.08 -1.85
C PRO A 277 9.84 -17.76 -2.36
N THR A 278 10.97 -17.56 -1.70
CA THR A 278 12.28 -18.06 -2.16
C THR A 278 12.31 -19.59 -2.35
N ASN A 279 11.62 -20.33 -1.50
CA ASN A 279 11.60 -21.81 -1.55
C ASN A 279 10.19 -22.37 -1.81
N GLY A 280 9.29 -21.60 -2.41
CA GLY A 280 7.89 -21.98 -2.57
C GLY A 280 7.09 -21.98 -1.26
N ASP A 281 7.66 -21.44 -0.17
CA ASP A 281 7.12 -21.45 1.18
C ASP A 281 7.04 -20.05 1.76
N PHE A 282 5.83 -19.58 2.08
CA PHE A 282 5.57 -18.29 2.72
C PHE A 282 5.80 -18.30 4.24
N SER A 283 5.85 -19.47 4.87
CA SER A 283 6.04 -19.59 6.33
C SER A 283 7.48 -19.33 6.76
N SER A 284 8.43 -19.52 5.87
CA SER A 284 9.86 -19.40 6.14
C SER A 284 10.61 -18.77 4.97
N GLY A 285 11.66 -18.03 5.28
CA GLY A 285 12.55 -17.45 4.28
C GLY A 285 12.07 -16.13 3.68
N ALA A 286 12.84 -15.65 2.72
CA ALA A 286 12.59 -14.38 2.05
C ALA A 286 11.40 -14.49 1.07
N VAL A 287 10.73 -13.36 0.86
CA VAL A 287 9.70 -13.22 -0.17
C VAL A 287 10.03 -12.03 -1.05
N THR A 288 9.82 -12.21 -2.34
CA THR A 288 9.91 -11.14 -3.33
C THR A 288 8.51 -10.67 -3.70
N LEU A 289 8.22 -9.40 -3.49
CA LEU A 289 7.10 -8.73 -4.15
C LEU A 289 7.57 -8.31 -5.54
N ARG A 290 7.08 -8.99 -6.56
CA ARG A 290 7.30 -8.62 -7.96
C ARG A 290 6.20 -7.72 -8.45
N LEU A 291 6.57 -6.54 -8.96
CA LEU A 291 5.68 -5.65 -9.70
C LEU A 291 6.12 -5.65 -11.17
N LYS A 292 5.18 -5.93 -12.06
CA LYS A 292 5.40 -5.92 -13.51
C LYS A 292 4.58 -4.80 -14.11
N VAL A 293 5.26 -3.87 -14.78
CA VAL A 293 4.65 -2.72 -15.47
C VAL A 293 4.77 -2.94 -16.96
N VAL A 294 3.64 -3.09 -17.64
CA VAL A 294 3.57 -3.35 -19.08
C VAL A 294 3.00 -2.16 -19.80
N LEU A 295 3.79 -1.57 -20.67
CA LEU A 295 3.39 -0.52 -21.62
C LEU A 295 3.04 -1.19 -22.95
N THR A 296 1.83 -1.00 -23.43
CA THR A 296 1.41 -1.48 -24.77
C THR A 296 1.17 -0.29 -25.67
N SER A 297 1.83 -0.25 -26.82
CA SER A 297 1.72 0.80 -27.83
C SER A 297 1.12 0.26 -29.13
N PRO A 298 0.27 1.02 -29.80
CA PRO A 298 -0.10 0.74 -31.19
C PRO A 298 1.02 1.10 -32.16
N ASP A 299 1.98 1.91 -31.69
CA ASP A 299 3.06 2.42 -32.52
C ASP A 299 4.21 1.41 -32.60
N THR A 300 4.76 1.29 -33.80
CA THR A 300 6.08 0.70 -34.01
C THR A 300 7.15 1.78 -33.87
N ASN A 301 8.29 1.43 -33.33
CA ASN A 301 9.44 2.35 -33.19
C ASN A 301 9.14 3.56 -32.28
N VAL A 302 8.73 3.34 -31.05
CA VAL A 302 8.71 4.37 -30.00
C VAL A 302 10.15 4.63 -29.55
N THR A 303 10.66 5.83 -29.74
CA THR A 303 12.05 6.19 -29.37
C THR A 303 12.08 7.02 -28.10
N GLY A 304 13.29 7.29 -27.58
CA GLY A 304 13.51 8.06 -26.35
C GLY A 304 13.81 7.15 -25.16
N THR A 305 14.15 7.78 -24.06
CA THR A 305 14.37 7.07 -22.80
C THR A 305 13.09 7.09 -21.98
N HIS A 306 12.61 5.89 -21.66
CA HIS A 306 11.47 5.68 -20.77
C HIS A 306 11.99 5.16 -19.44
N SER A 307 11.58 5.75 -18.32
CA SER A 307 12.09 5.43 -17.00
C SER A 307 10.96 5.12 -16.03
N LEU A 308 11.15 4.08 -15.21
CA LEU A 308 10.30 3.73 -14.09
C LEU A 308 11.07 4.04 -12.79
N TYR A 309 10.56 4.96 -12.01
CA TYR A 309 11.05 5.31 -10.68
C TYR A 309 10.31 4.48 -9.64
N VAL A 310 11.06 3.90 -8.72
CA VAL A 310 10.53 3.08 -7.63
C VAL A 310 10.91 3.71 -6.30
N GLU A 311 9.93 4.00 -5.48
CA GLU A 311 10.10 4.63 -4.18
C GLU A 311 9.41 3.79 -3.09
N SER A 312 9.95 3.84 -1.88
CA SER A 312 9.23 3.45 -0.68
C SER A 312 8.80 4.68 0.10
N ASN A 313 7.55 4.73 0.51
CA ASN A 313 7.07 5.65 1.52
C ASN A 313 6.95 4.85 2.82
N LYS A 314 8.06 4.80 3.58
CA LYS A 314 8.20 3.94 4.74
C LYS A 314 7.71 4.63 6.00
N ALA A 315 6.96 3.91 6.84
CA ALA A 315 6.57 4.37 8.17
C ALA A 315 7.81 4.62 9.04
N THR A 316 7.80 5.77 9.72
CA THR A 316 8.87 6.19 10.63
C THR A 316 8.26 6.58 11.96
N SER A 317 8.92 6.27 13.07
CA SER A 317 8.57 6.85 14.37
C SER A 317 9.26 8.20 14.51
N LYS A 318 8.53 9.21 14.95
CA LYS A 318 9.08 10.51 15.31
C LYS A 318 9.53 10.57 16.77
N THR A 319 9.06 9.66 17.62
CA THR A 319 9.38 9.68 19.04
C THR A 319 10.83 9.28 19.26
N SER A 320 11.53 10.08 20.06
CA SER A 320 12.86 9.77 20.60
C SER A 320 12.83 8.65 21.66
N GLU A 321 11.66 8.11 21.96
CA GLU A 321 11.48 7.06 22.96
C GLU A 321 11.73 5.67 22.37
N SER A 322 12.18 4.76 23.20
CA SER A 322 12.82 3.46 22.95
C SER A 322 12.04 2.42 22.13
N ALA A 323 10.88 2.75 21.61
CA ALA A 323 10.09 1.92 20.74
C ALA A 323 10.31 2.29 19.25
N SER A 324 11.51 2.02 18.73
CA SER A 324 11.77 2.18 17.30
C SER A 324 10.91 1.22 16.50
N PHE A 325 10.20 1.71 15.46
CA PHE A 325 9.56 0.87 14.48
C PHE A 325 10.61 0.00 13.79
N GLY A 326 10.56 -1.32 14.01
CA GLY A 326 11.41 -2.30 13.34
C GLY A 326 11.08 -2.55 11.86
N ILE A 327 10.48 -1.55 11.19
CA ILE A 327 10.04 -1.63 9.80
C ILE A 327 11.22 -1.37 8.89
N THR A 328 11.58 -2.36 8.08
CA THR A 328 12.64 -2.29 7.08
C THR A 328 12.04 -2.08 5.69
N ALA A 329 12.62 -1.17 4.90
CA ALA A 329 12.32 -1.08 3.48
C ALA A 329 12.82 -2.35 2.76
N PRO A 330 12.17 -2.77 1.66
CA PRO A 330 12.63 -3.89 0.86
C PRO A 330 13.94 -3.55 0.14
N ILE A 331 14.70 -4.61 -0.21
CA ILE A 331 15.85 -4.50 -1.10
C ILE A 331 15.35 -4.56 -2.53
N TYR A 332 15.71 -3.55 -3.32
CA TYR A 332 15.27 -3.37 -4.70
C TYR A 332 16.22 -4.05 -5.70
N SER A 333 15.63 -4.63 -6.75
CA SER A 333 16.29 -4.93 -8.02
C SER A 333 15.29 -4.72 -9.17
N GLY A 334 15.79 -4.41 -10.36
CA GLY A 334 14.90 -4.13 -11.48
C GLY A 334 15.54 -4.35 -12.84
N SER A 335 14.70 -4.65 -13.85
CA SER A 335 15.08 -4.82 -15.24
C SER A 335 13.98 -4.35 -16.19
N SER A 336 14.34 -4.10 -17.46
CA SER A 336 13.38 -3.81 -18.53
C SER A 336 13.72 -4.61 -19.79
N TYR A 337 12.68 -4.93 -20.56
CA TYR A 337 12.82 -5.55 -21.88
C TYR A 337 11.67 -5.09 -22.80
N ALA A 338 11.96 -5.04 -24.10
CA ALA A 338 11.03 -4.62 -25.16
C ALA A 338 10.75 -5.76 -26.13
#